data_20d2a5be43c8c94db6cc7d7b9b5ce8a9
#
_entry.id   20d2a5be43c8c94db6cc7d7b9b5ce8a9
#
_cell.length_a   1.000
_cell.length_b   1.000
_cell.length_c   1.000
_cell.angle_alpha   90.00
_cell.angle_beta   90.00
_cell.angle_gamma   90.00
#
_symmetry.space_group_name_H-M   'P 1'
#
loop_
_entity.id
_entity.type
_entity.pdbx_description
1 polymer ?
#
loop_
_entity_poly.entity_id
_entity_poly.type
_entity_poly.pdbx_seq_one_letter_code
_entity_poly.pdbx_strand_id
1 'polypeptide(L)'
;IYNVLAQIALNLFGYERIIVGFSEEEVKESIEQLFNTLKELESSEKRMFQSSVAKDVVESILQDMRIVMSKYYRSPGSMVSKMAENIEKKVNKENPLSSFLNAAKDEIQGNIYYRLSLNGNRFGNDYALGLRWLRHLGFVQVSTNPVLAAAAYIDDETLWEGYFGESFCNDFKTVVRENPRWTEFPEAYADEMTMKATEVSVFPNLAVFRPIA
;
A
#
# COMPACT_ATOMS: atom_id res chain seq x y z
N ILE A 1 -2.36 -11.25 13.50
CA ILE A 1 -3.78 -11.48 13.18
C ILE A 1 -4.43 -10.19 12.72
N TYR A 2 -4.44 -9.09 13.52
CA TYR A 2 -5.12 -7.83 13.17
C TYR A 2 -4.67 -7.24 11.81
N ASN A 3 -3.38 -7.23 11.51
CA ASN A 3 -2.88 -6.78 10.21
C ASN A 3 -3.44 -7.60 9.03
N VAL A 4 -3.54 -8.92 9.20
CA VAL A 4 -4.09 -9.81 8.17
C VAL A 4 -5.59 -9.54 7.98
N LEU A 5 -6.34 -9.42 9.07
CA LEU A 5 -7.77 -9.12 8.99
C LEU A 5 -8.02 -7.74 8.38
N ALA A 6 -7.21 -6.74 8.74
CA ALA A 6 -7.29 -5.41 8.13
C ALA A 6 -7.05 -5.47 6.62
N GLN A 7 -6.01 -6.20 6.18
CA GLN A 7 -5.69 -6.33 4.76
C GLN A 7 -6.80 -7.05 3.98
N ILE A 8 -7.34 -8.14 4.54
CA ILE A 8 -8.48 -8.87 3.94
C ILE A 8 -9.68 -7.92 3.80
N ALA A 9 -10.02 -7.19 4.87
CA ALA A 9 -11.14 -6.26 4.85
C ALA A 9 -10.97 -5.16 3.78
N LEU A 10 -9.81 -4.53 3.73
CA LEU A 10 -9.51 -3.48 2.74
C LEU A 10 -9.64 -4.00 1.30
N ASN A 11 -9.16 -5.21 1.03
CA ASN A 11 -9.31 -5.83 -0.29
C ASN A 11 -10.78 -6.14 -0.62
N LEU A 12 -11.58 -6.56 0.35
CA LEU A 12 -13.02 -6.79 0.18
C LEU A 12 -13.82 -5.49 0.00
N PHE A 13 -13.36 -4.37 0.57
CA PHE A 13 -13.99 -3.06 0.37
C PHE A 13 -13.58 -2.44 -0.97
N GLY A 14 -12.35 -2.71 -1.41
CA GLY A 14 -11.69 -2.13 -2.55
C GLY A 14 -12.10 -2.72 -3.90
N TYR A 15 -11.49 -2.19 -4.95
CA TYR A 15 -11.72 -2.62 -6.32
C TYR A 15 -11.16 -4.02 -6.60
N GLU A 16 -10.24 -4.52 -5.78
CA GLU A 16 -9.65 -5.86 -5.92
C GLU A 16 -10.72 -6.96 -5.96
N ARG A 17 -11.78 -6.84 -5.17
CA ARG A 17 -12.89 -7.80 -5.19
C ARG A 17 -13.52 -7.96 -6.59
N ILE A 18 -13.55 -6.89 -7.37
CA ILE A 18 -14.07 -6.88 -8.74
C ILE A 18 -13.13 -7.61 -9.69
N ILE A 19 -11.81 -7.38 -9.53
CA ILE A 19 -10.78 -8.03 -10.36
C ILE A 19 -10.78 -9.54 -10.13
N VAL A 20 -10.91 -9.97 -8.87
CA VAL A 20 -10.95 -11.39 -8.49
C VAL A 20 -12.26 -12.04 -8.88
N GLY A 21 -13.33 -11.27 -9.04
CA GLY A 21 -14.64 -11.77 -9.47
C GLY A 21 -15.51 -12.31 -8.34
N PHE A 22 -15.32 -11.81 -7.10
CA PHE A 22 -16.23 -12.13 -6.00
C PHE A 22 -17.64 -11.59 -6.26
N SER A 23 -18.64 -12.41 -6.01
CA SER A 23 -20.04 -11.97 -6.00
C SER A 23 -20.32 -11.05 -4.82
N GLU A 24 -21.35 -10.22 -4.94
CA GLU A 24 -21.77 -9.31 -3.85
C GLU A 24 -22.18 -10.09 -2.59
N GLU A 25 -22.71 -11.31 -2.75
CA GLU A 25 -23.14 -12.17 -1.66
C GLU A 25 -21.94 -12.73 -0.90
N GLU A 26 -20.93 -13.27 -1.61
CA GLU A 26 -19.68 -13.76 -1.02
C GLU A 26 -18.95 -12.64 -0.27
N VAL A 27 -18.90 -11.44 -0.84
CA VAL A 27 -18.30 -10.28 -0.19
C VAL A 27 -19.04 -9.91 1.09
N LYS A 28 -20.38 -9.88 1.06
CA LYS A 28 -21.21 -9.55 2.22
C LYS A 28 -21.02 -10.56 3.35
N GLU A 29 -21.07 -11.85 3.06
CA GLU A 29 -20.86 -12.91 4.04
C GLU A 29 -19.44 -12.85 4.65
N SER A 30 -18.42 -12.66 3.81
CA SER A 30 -17.03 -12.55 4.25
C SER A 30 -16.81 -11.35 5.17
N ILE A 31 -17.40 -10.20 4.84
CA ILE A 31 -17.34 -9.00 5.67
C ILE A 31 -18.04 -9.22 7.01
N GLU A 32 -19.19 -9.86 7.02
CA GLU A 32 -19.93 -10.14 8.26
C GLU A 32 -19.12 -11.07 9.19
N GLN A 33 -18.57 -12.15 8.66
CA GLN A 33 -17.70 -13.07 9.41
C GLN A 33 -16.46 -12.35 9.96
N LEU A 34 -15.83 -11.50 9.14
CA LEU A 34 -14.65 -10.74 9.54
C LEU A 34 -14.97 -9.80 10.72
N PHE A 35 -16.05 -9.03 10.64
CA PHE A 35 -16.44 -8.12 11.72
C PHE A 35 -16.84 -8.85 12.99
N ASN A 36 -17.49 -10.02 12.89
CA ASN A 36 -17.79 -10.86 14.05
C ASN A 36 -16.50 -11.33 14.72
N THR A 37 -15.53 -11.83 13.94
CA THR A 37 -14.21 -12.23 14.44
C THR A 37 -13.47 -11.06 15.11
N LEU A 38 -13.47 -9.90 14.48
CA LEU A 38 -12.83 -8.70 15.06
C LEU A 38 -13.45 -8.30 16.38
N LYS A 39 -14.77 -8.29 16.46
CA LYS A 39 -15.49 -7.96 17.69
C LYS A 39 -15.13 -8.90 18.85
N GLU A 40 -15.00 -10.18 18.57
CA GLU A 40 -14.57 -11.17 19.56
C GLU A 40 -13.13 -10.94 19.99
N LEU A 41 -12.22 -10.70 19.05
CA LEU A 41 -10.80 -10.43 19.31
C LEU A 41 -10.60 -9.15 20.14
N GLU A 42 -11.19 -8.03 19.72
CA GLU A 42 -11.09 -6.75 20.44
C GLU A 42 -11.71 -6.83 21.82
N SER A 43 -12.82 -7.57 21.98
CA SER A 43 -13.45 -7.80 23.28
C SER A 43 -12.60 -8.68 24.19
N SER A 44 -11.90 -9.68 23.63
CA SER A 44 -11.01 -10.56 24.38
C SER A 44 -9.73 -9.84 24.79
N GLU A 45 -9.19 -9.03 23.91
CA GLU A 45 -8.01 -8.21 24.19
C GLU A 45 -8.25 -7.28 25.38
N LYS A 46 -9.35 -6.56 25.39
CA LYS A 46 -9.72 -5.68 26.52
C LYS A 46 -9.82 -6.40 27.86
N ARG A 47 -10.25 -7.66 27.86
CA ARG A 47 -10.36 -8.45 29.09
C ARG A 47 -9.01 -8.96 29.60
N MET A 48 -8.06 -9.17 28.68
CA MET A 48 -6.79 -9.82 29.02
C MET A 48 -5.61 -8.85 29.18
N PHE A 49 -5.66 -7.69 28.52
CA PHE A 49 -4.53 -6.78 28.44
C PHE A 49 -4.93 -5.33 28.75
N GLN A 50 -3.95 -4.57 29.29
CA GLN A 50 -4.11 -3.13 29.49
C GLN A 50 -3.78 -2.29 28.25
N SER A 51 -3.05 -2.86 27.28
CA SER A 51 -2.69 -2.25 26.00
C SER A 51 -3.58 -2.78 24.89
N SER A 52 -3.79 -2.00 23.83
CA SER A 52 -4.56 -2.40 22.67
C SER A 52 -3.68 -2.52 21.43
N VAL A 53 -3.39 -3.77 21.04
CA VAL A 53 -2.69 -4.09 19.81
C VAL A 53 -3.51 -3.66 18.59
N ALA A 54 -4.83 -3.76 18.66
CA ALA A 54 -5.72 -3.26 17.63
C ALA A 54 -5.54 -1.75 17.39
N LYS A 55 -5.35 -0.97 18.44
CA LYS A 55 -5.07 0.47 18.35
C LYS A 55 -3.71 0.72 17.68
N ASP A 56 -2.67 0.01 18.09
CA ASP A 56 -1.33 0.18 17.52
C ASP A 56 -1.31 -0.15 16.01
N VAL A 57 -2.05 -1.16 15.59
CA VAL A 57 -2.23 -1.51 14.18
C VAL A 57 -2.92 -0.36 13.42
N VAL A 58 -3.99 0.21 13.95
CA VAL A 58 -4.69 1.35 13.34
C VAL A 58 -3.77 2.56 13.22
N GLU A 59 -3.02 2.89 14.28
CA GLU A 59 -2.07 4.00 14.27
C GLU A 59 -0.97 3.80 13.20
N SER A 60 -0.43 2.58 13.09
CA SER A 60 0.55 2.23 12.07
C SER A 60 -0.01 2.40 10.65
N ILE A 61 -1.22 1.92 10.39
CA ILE A 61 -1.87 2.06 9.09
C ILE A 61 -2.12 3.54 8.74
N LEU A 62 -2.65 4.31 9.67
CA LEU A 62 -2.90 5.74 9.47
C LEU A 62 -1.60 6.52 9.23
N GLN A 63 -0.53 6.14 9.93
CA GLN A 63 0.79 6.72 9.72
C GLN A 63 1.34 6.42 8.33
N ASP A 64 1.22 5.18 7.84
CA ASP A 64 1.59 4.80 6.47
C ASP A 64 0.83 5.64 5.44
N MET A 65 -0.49 5.77 5.59
CA MET A 65 -1.32 6.60 4.71
C MET A 65 -0.85 8.07 4.67
N ARG A 66 -0.40 8.62 5.79
CA ARG A 66 0.03 10.01 5.87
C ARG A 66 1.44 10.23 5.36
N ILE A 67 2.39 9.40 5.83
CA ILE A 67 3.82 9.63 5.58
C ILE A 67 4.18 9.20 4.16
N VAL A 68 3.86 7.98 3.78
CA VAL A 68 4.25 7.43 2.49
C VAL A 68 3.55 8.16 1.37
N MET A 69 2.26 8.44 1.53
CA MET A 69 1.45 9.05 0.48
C MET A 69 1.57 10.57 0.38
N SER A 70 1.98 11.26 1.46
CA SER A 70 2.14 12.72 1.45
C SER A 70 3.46 13.18 0.86
N LYS A 71 4.52 12.36 0.93
CA LYS A 71 5.86 12.75 0.49
C LYS A 71 5.95 13.00 -1.00
N TYR A 72 5.24 12.24 -1.81
CA TYR A 72 5.57 12.17 -3.22
C TYR A 72 4.73 13.03 -4.13
N TYR A 73 3.46 13.26 -3.86
CA TYR A 73 2.67 14.10 -4.72
C TYR A 73 1.42 14.72 -4.22
N ARG A 74 1.17 15.85 -4.84
CA ARG A 74 0.13 16.80 -4.55
C ARG A 74 -1.27 16.37 -4.96
N SER A 75 -1.50 15.24 -5.62
CA SER A 75 -2.85 14.89 -6.04
C SER A 75 -3.32 13.53 -5.51
N PRO A 76 -2.94 12.36 -6.00
CA PRO A 76 -3.45 11.12 -5.42
C PRO A 76 -2.94 10.89 -3.99
N GLY A 77 -1.67 11.26 -3.70
CA GLY A 77 -1.10 11.14 -2.36
C GLY A 77 -1.80 12.01 -1.34
N SER A 78 -2.07 13.26 -1.66
CA SER A 78 -2.82 14.15 -0.75
C SER A 78 -4.28 13.71 -0.57
N MET A 79 -4.87 13.02 -1.53
CA MET A 79 -6.20 12.42 -1.39
C MET A 79 -6.17 11.31 -0.34
N VAL A 80 -5.20 10.39 -0.40
CA VAL A 80 -5.07 9.30 0.58
C VAL A 80 -4.76 9.83 1.98
N SER A 81 -3.91 10.85 2.09
CA SER A 81 -3.66 11.52 3.36
C SER A 81 -4.93 12.15 3.94
N LYS A 82 -5.76 12.77 3.10
CA LYS A 82 -7.05 13.30 3.52
C LYS A 82 -8.04 12.22 3.92
N MET A 83 -8.05 11.08 3.23
CA MET A 83 -8.81 9.91 3.65
C MET A 83 -8.38 9.45 5.05
N ALA A 84 -7.07 9.39 5.32
CA ALA A 84 -6.55 9.06 6.65
C ALA A 84 -7.06 10.00 7.73
N GLU A 85 -7.06 11.31 7.50
CA GLU A 85 -7.62 12.29 8.42
C GLU A 85 -9.13 12.09 8.68
N ASN A 86 -9.89 11.77 7.65
CA ASN A 86 -11.33 11.51 7.76
C ASN A 86 -11.60 10.22 8.53
N ILE A 87 -10.84 9.18 8.26
CA ILE A 87 -10.94 7.89 8.95
C ILE A 87 -10.62 8.07 10.43
N GLU A 88 -9.51 8.74 10.75
CA GLU A 88 -9.07 8.95 12.13
C GLU A 88 -10.13 9.60 13.00
N LYS A 89 -10.86 10.59 12.48
CA LYS A 89 -11.97 11.25 13.20
C LYS A 89 -13.09 10.31 13.58
N LYS A 90 -13.21 9.17 12.89
CA LYS A 90 -14.26 8.16 13.12
C LYS A 90 -13.76 6.96 13.93
N VAL A 91 -12.45 6.86 14.23
CA VAL A 91 -11.90 5.78 15.02
C VAL A 91 -12.35 5.88 16.48
N ASN A 92 -12.90 4.79 16.98
CA ASN A 92 -13.39 4.67 18.34
C ASN A 92 -12.37 3.94 19.22
N LYS A 93 -12.12 4.46 20.44
CA LYS A 93 -11.19 3.86 21.39
C LYS A 93 -11.65 2.49 21.91
N GLU A 94 -12.96 2.25 21.88
CA GLU A 94 -13.54 1.00 22.38
C GLU A 94 -13.32 -0.19 21.43
N ASN A 95 -13.36 0.05 20.11
CA ASN A 95 -13.16 -0.93 19.06
C ASN A 95 -12.39 -0.29 17.89
N PRO A 96 -11.09 -0.04 18.08
CA PRO A 96 -10.31 0.81 17.20
C PRO A 96 -10.22 0.24 15.77
N LEU A 97 -9.96 -1.05 15.60
CA LEU A 97 -9.82 -1.64 14.26
C LEU A 97 -11.18 -1.80 13.56
N SER A 98 -12.20 -2.25 14.26
CA SER A 98 -13.55 -2.35 13.68
C SER A 98 -14.10 -0.99 13.24
N SER A 99 -13.89 0.06 14.03
CA SER A 99 -14.34 1.41 13.66
C SER A 99 -13.47 2.01 12.53
N PHE A 100 -12.16 1.77 12.54
CA PHE A 100 -11.28 2.13 11.44
C PHE A 100 -11.74 1.51 10.12
N LEU A 101 -12.02 0.20 10.11
CA LEU A 101 -12.42 -0.52 8.90
C LEU A 101 -13.77 -0.04 8.36
N ASN A 102 -14.74 0.25 9.23
CA ASN A 102 -15.99 0.85 8.79
C ASN A 102 -15.76 2.21 8.13
N ALA A 103 -14.95 3.06 8.75
CA ALA A 103 -14.62 4.36 8.20
C ALA A 103 -13.84 4.25 6.87
N ALA A 104 -12.90 3.31 6.78
CA ALA A 104 -12.13 3.06 5.56
C ALA A 104 -13.02 2.56 4.41
N LYS A 105 -13.99 1.69 4.71
CA LYS A 105 -15.01 1.25 3.73
C LYS A 105 -15.75 2.43 3.15
N ASP A 106 -16.26 3.34 4.00
CA ASP A 106 -16.99 4.53 3.57
C ASP A 106 -16.12 5.43 2.67
N GLU A 107 -14.84 5.67 3.07
CA GLU A 107 -13.92 6.50 2.30
C GLU A 107 -13.54 5.87 0.95
N ILE A 108 -13.33 4.55 0.90
CA ILE A 108 -13.02 3.83 -0.34
C ILE A 108 -14.23 3.88 -1.28
N GLN A 109 -15.39 3.43 -0.82
CA GLN A 109 -16.59 3.29 -1.65
C GLN A 109 -17.23 4.64 -2.01
N GLY A 110 -17.04 5.66 -1.19
CA GLY A 110 -17.42 7.03 -1.48
C GLY A 110 -16.48 7.77 -2.44
N ASN A 111 -15.29 7.23 -2.68
CA ASN A 111 -14.25 7.89 -3.49
C ASN A 111 -14.64 7.95 -4.97
N ILE A 112 -14.36 9.08 -5.61
CA ILE A 112 -14.70 9.28 -7.02
C ILE A 112 -13.98 8.31 -7.95
N TYR A 113 -12.71 7.98 -7.69
CA TYR A 113 -11.96 7.04 -8.52
C TYR A 113 -12.53 5.63 -8.42
N TYR A 114 -12.90 5.17 -7.21
CA TYR A 114 -13.57 3.88 -7.01
C TYR A 114 -14.86 3.80 -7.83
N ARG A 115 -15.71 4.82 -7.72
CA ARG A 115 -16.99 4.88 -8.44
C ARG A 115 -16.82 4.92 -9.95
N LEU A 116 -15.83 5.68 -10.46
CA LEU A 116 -15.51 5.71 -11.88
C LEU A 116 -14.94 4.37 -12.36
N SER A 117 -14.14 3.69 -11.54
CA SER A 117 -13.61 2.36 -11.86
C SER A 117 -14.71 1.31 -12.00
N LEU A 118 -15.75 1.37 -11.17
CA LEU A 118 -16.94 0.52 -11.31
C LEU A 118 -17.67 0.74 -12.64
N ASN A 119 -17.57 1.94 -13.20
CA ASN A 119 -18.13 2.28 -14.53
C ASN A 119 -17.17 1.95 -15.69
N GLY A 120 -16.12 1.16 -15.44
CA GLY A 120 -15.19 0.70 -16.47
C GLY A 120 -14.00 1.64 -16.76
N ASN A 121 -13.88 2.77 -16.04
CA ASN A 121 -12.68 3.60 -16.17
C ASN A 121 -11.49 2.91 -15.53
N ARG A 122 -10.30 3.10 -16.11
CA ARG A 122 -9.06 2.53 -15.61
C ARG A 122 -8.06 3.64 -15.35
N PHE A 123 -7.40 3.55 -14.19
CA PHE A 123 -6.44 4.54 -13.72
C PHE A 123 -5.07 3.90 -13.57
N GLY A 124 -4.04 4.68 -13.87
CA GLY A 124 -2.64 4.32 -13.65
C GLY A 124 -1.98 5.22 -12.61
N ASN A 125 -0.86 4.76 -12.09
CA ASN A 125 -0.03 5.47 -11.14
C ASN A 125 1.44 5.16 -11.42
N ASP A 126 2.31 6.17 -11.31
CA ASP A 126 3.74 6.03 -11.59
C ASP A 126 4.55 5.70 -10.32
N TYR A 127 3.96 5.85 -9.16
CA TYR A 127 4.62 5.67 -7.88
C TYR A 127 4.20 4.36 -7.21
N ALA A 128 5.12 3.40 -7.12
CA ALA A 128 4.83 2.05 -6.67
C ALA A 128 4.22 1.98 -5.26
N LEU A 129 4.75 2.74 -4.29
CA LEU A 129 4.21 2.76 -2.93
C LEU A 129 2.77 3.27 -2.88
N GLY A 130 2.38 4.10 -3.83
CA GLY A 130 1.01 4.59 -3.97
C GLY A 130 0.00 3.46 -4.14
N LEU A 131 0.40 2.35 -4.75
CA LEU A 131 -0.48 1.20 -4.95
C LEU A 131 -0.95 0.55 -3.65
N ARG A 132 -0.26 0.71 -2.54
CA ARG A 132 -0.73 0.22 -1.24
C ARG A 132 -2.16 0.67 -0.94
N TRP A 133 -2.54 1.84 -1.44
CA TRP A 133 -3.86 2.45 -1.19
C TRP A 133 -4.65 2.68 -2.47
N LEU A 134 -3.99 3.14 -3.54
CA LEU A 134 -4.66 3.49 -4.79
C LEU A 134 -5.28 2.28 -5.49
N ARG A 135 -4.75 1.08 -5.28
CA ARG A 135 -5.35 -0.16 -5.80
C ARG A 135 -6.79 -0.37 -5.30
N HIS A 136 -7.06 -0.02 -4.04
CA HIS A 136 -8.42 -0.10 -3.48
C HIS A 136 -9.40 0.83 -4.19
N LEU A 137 -8.90 1.88 -4.83
CA LEU A 137 -9.69 2.87 -5.57
C LEU A 137 -9.80 2.55 -7.08
N GLY A 138 -9.24 1.42 -7.53
CA GLY A 138 -9.30 1.02 -8.93
C GLY A 138 -8.13 1.48 -9.80
N PHE A 139 -7.01 1.85 -9.19
CA PHE A 139 -5.76 2.04 -9.91
C PHE A 139 -5.15 0.67 -10.21
N VAL A 140 -5.25 0.24 -11.46
CA VAL A 140 -4.91 -1.12 -11.91
C VAL A 140 -3.62 -1.20 -12.72
N GLN A 141 -2.93 -0.09 -12.89
CA GLN A 141 -1.70 0.00 -13.66
C GLN A 141 -0.65 0.81 -12.90
N VAL A 142 0.59 0.35 -12.97
CA VAL A 142 1.78 1.11 -12.59
C VAL A 142 2.69 1.22 -13.79
N SER A 143 3.15 2.43 -14.06
CA SER A 143 4.28 2.71 -14.93
C SER A 143 5.47 3.05 -14.06
N THR A 144 6.62 2.44 -14.31
CA THR A 144 7.80 2.67 -13.49
C THR A 144 9.06 2.72 -14.35
N ASN A 145 10.13 3.23 -13.76
CA ASN A 145 11.47 3.30 -14.32
C ASN A 145 12.49 3.26 -13.16
N PRO A 146 13.82 3.16 -13.43
CA PRO A 146 14.83 3.07 -12.38
C PRO A 146 14.80 4.24 -11.37
N VAL A 147 14.46 5.44 -11.80
CA VAL A 147 14.37 6.63 -10.93
C VAL A 147 13.19 6.50 -9.97
N LEU A 148 12.04 6.04 -10.46
CA LEU A 148 10.85 5.83 -9.63
C LEU A 148 11.04 4.66 -8.66
N ALA A 149 11.73 3.59 -9.07
CA ALA A 149 12.10 2.49 -8.19
C ALA A 149 13.06 2.98 -7.08
N ALA A 150 14.06 3.79 -7.43
CA ALA A 150 14.98 4.39 -6.48
C ALA A 150 14.26 5.31 -5.48
N ALA A 151 13.30 6.11 -5.95
CA ALA A 151 12.48 6.96 -5.10
C ALA A 151 11.64 6.13 -4.10
N ALA A 152 11.00 5.07 -4.56
CA ALA A 152 10.24 4.17 -3.70
C ALA A 152 11.13 3.53 -2.61
N TYR A 153 12.35 3.14 -2.98
CA TYR A 153 13.31 2.60 -2.03
C TYR A 153 13.76 3.63 -0.99
N ILE A 154 14.02 4.88 -1.41
CA ILE A 154 14.43 5.96 -0.50
C ILE A 154 13.30 6.33 0.47
N ASP A 155 12.07 6.26 0.00
CA ASP A 155 10.89 6.58 0.80
C ASP A 155 10.53 5.50 1.82
N ASP A 156 10.82 4.23 1.50
CA ASP A 156 10.60 3.11 2.40
C ASP A 156 11.68 2.03 2.21
N GLU A 157 12.78 2.17 2.93
CA GLU A 157 13.92 1.24 2.88
C GLU A 157 13.54 -0.19 3.32
N THR A 158 12.48 -0.34 4.11
CA THR A 158 12.04 -1.65 4.63
C THR A 158 11.45 -2.55 3.56
N LEU A 159 11.03 -2.00 2.41
CA LEU A 159 10.50 -2.78 1.28
C LEU A 159 11.47 -3.84 0.77
N TRP A 160 12.76 -3.63 0.95
CA TRP A 160 13.83 -4.48 0.40
C TRP A 160 14.32 -5.53 1.39
N GLU A 161 13.99 -5.37 2.68
CA GLU A 161 14.40 -6.28 3.73
C GLU A 161 13.84 -7.68 3.49
N GLY A 162 14.71 -8.67 3.47
CA GLY A 162 14.35 -10.08 3.34
C GLY A 162 14.06 -10.59 1.93
N TYR A 163 14.08 -9.75 0.88
CA TYR A 163 13.80 -10.20 -0.48
C TYR A 163 15.02 -10.65 -1.27
N PHE A 164 16.16 -9.93 -1.13
CA PHE A 164 17.36 -10.17 -1.94
C PHE A 164 18.62 -10.38 -1.13
N GLY A 165 18.52 -10.43 0.17
CA GLY A 165 19.66 -10.42 1.05
C GLY A 165 20.30 -9.03 1.22
N GLU A 166 21.07 -8.89 2.27
CA GLU A 166 21.67 -7.63 2.67
C GLU A 166 22.68 -7.09 1.63
N SER A 167 23.43 -7.99 0.98
CA SER A 167 24.39 -7.61 -0.05
C SER A 167 23.72 -6.91 -1.23
N PHE A 168 22.66 -7.49 -1.78
CA PHE A 168 21.93 -6.88 -2.90
C PHE A 168 21.35 -5.51 -2.55
N CYS A 169 20.76 -5.37 -1.36
CA CYS A 169 20.23 -4.09 -0.91
C CYS A 169 21.32 -3.03 -0.78
N ASN A 170 22.51 -3.40 -0.29
CA ASN A 170 23.64 -2.50 -0.17
C ASN A 170 24.22 -2.10 -1.53
N ASP A 171 24.35 -3.05 -2.45
CA ASP A 171 24.80 -2.79 -3.82
C ASP A 171 23.82 -1.87 -4.55
N PHE A 172 22.53 -2.10 -4.41
CA PHE A 172 21.50 -1.23 -4.97
C PHE A 172 21.53 0.18 -4.37
N LYS A 173 21.67 0.31 -3.04
CA LYS A 173 21.85 1.60 -2.35
C LYS A 173 23.02 2.37 -2.93
N THR A 174 24.14 1.69 -3.13
CA THR A 174 25.35 2.27 -3.68
C THR A 174 25.12 2.77 -5.10
N VAL A 175 24.56 1.94 -5.97
CA VAL A 175 24.25 2.31 -7.36
C VAL A 175 23.32 3.52 -7.43
N VAL A 176 22.27 3.57 -6.62
CA VAL A 176 21.33 4.70 -6.58
C VAL A 176 21.98 5.98 -6.09
N ARG A 177 22.83 5.91 -5.06
CA ARG A 177 23.51 7.07 -4.50
C ARG A 177 24.62 7.62 -5.40
N GLU A 178 25.37 6.73 -6.06
CA GLU A 178 26.49 7.12 -6.90
C GLU A 178 26.06 7.56 -8.30
N ASN A 179 24.93 7.10 -8.79
CA ASN A 179 24.47 7.37 -10.15
C ASN A 179 23.03 7.92 -10.18
N PRO A 180 22.79 9.12 -9.65
CA PRO A 180 21.44 9.72 -9.62
C PRO A 180 20.91 10.13 -11.01
N ARG A 181 21.78 10.18 -12.03
CA ARG A 181 21.46 10.65 -13.40
C ARG A 181 21.85 9.61 -14.45
N TRP A 182 20.97 8.68 -14.70
CA TRP A 182 21.17 7.58 -15.66
C TRP A 182 21.37 8.03 -17.11
N THR A 183 20.97 9.24 -17.46
CA THR A 183 21.07 9.79 -18.82
C THR A 183 22.45 10.37 -19.16
N GLU A 184 23.36 10.44 -18.20
CA GLU A 184 24.69 11.07 -18.37
C GLU A 184 25.83 10.05 -18.55
N PHE A 185 25.52 8.76 -18.77
CA PHE A 185 26.55 7.74 -18.88
C PHE A 185 27.27 7.75 -20.24
N PRO A 186 28.61 7.67 -20.24
CA PRO A 186 29.37 7.55 -21.47
C PRO A 186 29.02 6.25 -22.22
N GLU A 187 29.00 6.32 -23.55
CA GLU A 187 28.70 5.19 -24.43
C GLU A 187 29.62 3.97 -24.19
N ALA A 188 30.86 4.20 -23.77
CA ALA A 188 31.83 3.16 -23.43
C ALA A 188 31.40 2.23 -22.28
N TYR A 189 30.42 2.64 -21.46
CA TYR A 189 29.87 1.84 -20.37
C TYR A 189 28.47 1.30 -20.65
N ALA A 190 28.00 1.43 -21.90
CA ALA A 190 26.61 1.11 -22.25
C ALA A 190 26.22 -0.33 -21.88
N ASP A 191 27.08 -1.32 -22.13
CA ASP A 191 26.80 -2.73 -21.83
C ASP A 191 26.75 -3.00 -20.32
N GLU A 192 27.74 -2.51 -19.57
CA GLU A 192 27.75 -2.64 -18.11
C GLU A 192 26.57 -1.91 -17.48
N MET A 193 26.24 -0.74 -17.98
CA MET A 193 25.12 0.05 -17.50
C MET A 193 23.79 -0.57 -17.87
N THR A 194 23.67 -1.21 -19.04
CA THR A 194 22.47 -1.96 -19.43
C THR A 194 22.25 -3.14 -18.49
N MET A 195 23.29 -3.88 -18.13
CA MET A 195 23.20 -4.96 -17.14
C MET A 195 22.76 -4.42 -15.78
N LYS A 196 23.42 -3.40 -15.27
CA LYS A 196 23.07 -2.76 -13.98
C LYS A 196 21.68 -2.12 -14.00
N ALA A 197 21.30 -1.48 -15.10
CA ALA A 197 19.97 -0.91 -15.25
C ALA A 197 18.88 -2.01 -15.26
N THR A 198 19.16 -3.17 -15.84
CA THR A 198 18.26 -4.31 -15.81
C THR A 198 18.12 -4.85 -14.39
N GLU A 199 19.22 -5.05 -13.68
CA GLU A 199 19.21 -5.46 -12.29
C GLU A 199 18.44 -4.47 -11.40
N VAL A 200 18.70 -3.18 -11.54
CA VAL A 200 18.05 -2.12 -10.78
C VAL A 200 16.58 -1.90 -11.19
N SER A 201 16.22 -2.18 -12.44
CA SER A 201 14.83 -1.97 -12.90
C SER A 201 13.95 -3.19 -12.66
N VAL A 202 14.40 -4.37 -13.01
CA VAL A 202 13.58 -5.59 -12.97
C VAL A 202 13.40 -6.08 -11.55
N PHE A 203 14.48 -6.34 -10.83
CA PHE A 203 14.41 -6.92 -9.49
C PHE A 203 13.81 -5.97 -8.46
N PRO A 204 14.22 -4.68 -8.38
CA PRO A 204 13.63 -3.75 -7.45
C PRO A 204 12.14 -3.52 -7.68
N ASN A 205 11.72 -3.43 -8.94
CA ASN A 205 10.30 -3.28 -9.24
C ASN A 205 9.49 -4.52 -8.82
N LEU A 206 10.00 -5.72 -9.06
CA LEU A 206 9.38 -6.95 -8.57
C LEU A 206 9.29 -6.98 -7.05
N ALA A 207 10.33 -6.53 -6.35
CA ALA A 207 10.32 -6.46 -4.89
C ALA A 207 9.33 -5.42 -4.35
N VAL A 208 9.20 -4.27 -5.01
CA VAL A 208 8.21 -3.24 -4.64
C VAL A 208 6.78 -3.71 -4.89
N PHE A 209 6.53 -4.46 -5.95
CA PHE A 209 5.18 -4.92 -6.29
C PHE A 209 4.75 -6.15 -5.50
N ARG A 210 5.67 -7.04 -5.15
CA ARG A 210 5.35 -8.29 -4.46
C ARG A 210 4.65 -8.12 -3.11
N PRO A 211 5.01 -7.16 -2.22
CA PRO A 211 4.28 -6.91 -0.99
C PRO A 211 2.91 -6.28 -1.19
N ILE A 212 2.62 -5.79 -2.41
CA ILE A 212 1.40 -5.06 -2.74
C ILE A 212 0.39 -6.00 -3.42
N ALA A 213 0.88 -7.05 -4.04
CA ALA A 213 0.07 -8.08 -4.68
C ALA A 213 -0.42 -9.12 -3.67
#